data_ec53723dc7cd0229fb09f15f30f3c0cc
#
_entry.id   ec53723dc7cd0229fb09f15f30f3c0cc
#
_cell.length_a   1.000
_cell.length_b   1.000
_cell.length_c   1.000
_cell.angle_alpha   90.00
_cell.angle_beta   90.00
_cell.angle_gamma   90.00
#
_symmetry.space_group_name_H-M   'P 1'
#
loop_
_entity.id
_entity.type
_entity.pdbx_description
1 polymer ?
#
loop_
_entity_poly.entity_id
_entity_poly.type
_entity_poly.pdbx_seq_one_letter_code
_entity_poly.pdbx_strand_id
1 'polypeptide(L)'
;MTALLWCVMLTAALLAQAQSHKVVKVGDFTSLKVSNNINVIYCADDEKAGTAEFDTQQSIANVFIFNNDNKGKLNIQLADYNLTKGVPTVTVYSSMLQEVINQSDSTVIINNIPDTPLFKAKTCNNGTIIIHGLNTITTELKEATGKGHIQADGVTENLVCKLVGTGVIRALDLAAKEISCTMSGSGHIYCHSTGGELKLKGFGSGKVHYTGTPSKIKVKKLGTLKALPYQGGK
;
A
#
# COMPACT_ATOMS: atom_id res chain seq x y z
N MET A 1 -71.75 13.35 -20.81
CA MET A 1 -70.71 12.35 -21.12
C MET A 1 -69.42 12.84 -20.54
N THR A 2 -69.10 12.42 -19.37
CA THR A 2 -67.90 12.81 -18.60
C THR A 2 -66.87 11.70 -18.67
N ALA A 3 -65.76 11.92 -19.38
CA ALA A 3 -64.65 10.99 -19.44
C ALA A 3 -63.77 11.17 -18.21
N LEU A 4 -63.75 10.14 -17.35
CA LEU A 4 -62.86 10.06 -16.19
C LEU A 4 -61.46 9.67 -16.67
N LEU A 5 -60.49 10.57 -16.58
CA LEU A 5 -59.09 10.33 -16.86
C LEU A 5 -58.46 9.68 -15.62
N TRP A 6 -58.21 8.36 -15.68
CA TRP A 6 -57.42 7.68 -14.63
C TRP A 6 -55.94 7.99 -14.87
N CYS A 7 -55.40 8.83 -14.00
CA CYS A 7 -53.96 9.09 -13.91
C CYS A 7 -53.35 7.99 -13.05
N VAL A 8 -52.80 6.96 -13.66
CA VAL A 8 -51.99 5.95 -12.95
C VAL A 8 -50.63 6.60 -12.67
N MET A 9 -50.47 7.07 -11.44
CA MET A 9 -49.16 7.43 -10.93
C MET A 9 -48.37 6.16 -10.69
N LEU A 10 -47.50 5.82 -11.64
CA LEU A 10 -46.44 4.81 -11.47
C LEU A 10 -45.39 5.39 -10.53
N THR A 11 -45.59 5.17 -9.23
CA THR A 11 -44.53 5.43 -8.24
C THR A 11 -43.44 4.39 -8.46
N ALA A 12 -42.43 4.74 -9.26
CA ALA A 12 -41.18 4.03 -9.28
C ALA A 12 -40.52 4.22 -7.90
N ALA A 13 -40.76 3.28 -7.01
CA ALA A 13 -40.01 3.17 -5.79
C ALA A 13 -38.56 2.83 -6.20
N LEU A 14 -37.73 3.85 -6.33
CA LEU A 14 -36.28 3.72 -6.29
C LEU A 14 -35.96 3.08 -4.93
N LEU A 15 -35.77 1.77 -4.93
CA LEU A 15 -35.12 1.06 -3.83
C LEU A 15 -33.67 1.59 -3.80
N ALA A 16 -33.49 2.73 -3.13
CA ALA A 16 -32.20 3.13 -2.66
C ALA A 16 -31.74 2.00 -1.73
N GLN A 17 -30.86 1.14 -2.20
CA GLN A 17 -30.24 0.13 -1.36
C GLN A 17 -29.46 0.89 -0.31
N ALA A 18 -29.99 0.91 0.91
CA ALA A 18 -29.38 1.63 2.03
C ALA A 18 -27.98 1.04 2.28
N GLN A 19 -27.00 1.83 1.98
CA GLN A 19 -25.62 1.53 2.34
C GLN A 19 -25.51 1.63 3.86
N SER A 20 -25.11 0.58 4.53
CA SER A 20 -24.94 0.57 5.98
C SER A 20 -23.48 0.71 6.35
N HIS A 21 -23.20 1.63 7.28
CA HIS A 21 -21.89 1.73 7.90
C HIS A 21 -21.67 0.57 8.85
N LYS A 22 -20.53 -0.11 8.71
CA LYS A 22 -20.14 -1.26 9.54
C LYS A 22 -18.86 -0.93 10.29
N VAL A 23 -18.87 -1.22 11.58
CA VAL A 23 -17.69 -1.17 12.45
C VAL A 23 -17.46 -2.56 13.01
N VAL A 24 -16.27 -3.11 12.78
CA VAL A 24 -15.88 -4.44 13.21
C VAL A 24 -14.70 -4.33 14.17
N LYS A 25 -14.78 -5.00 15.33
CA LYS A 25 -13.64 -5.11 16.24
C LYS A 25 -12.70 -6.19 15.71
N VAL A 26 -11.48 -5.81 15.39
CA VAL A 26 -10.44 -6.70 14.84
C VAL A 26 -9.28 -6.91 15.81
N GLY A 27 -9.26 -6.18 16.95
CA GLY A 27 -8.14 -6.13 17.88
C GLY A 27 -6.97 -5.32 17.36
N ASP A 28 -6.17 -4.72 18.23
CA ASP A 28 -5.03 -3.89 17.84
C ASP A 28 -3.95 -4.73 17.14
N PHE A 29 -3.20 -4.12 16.21
CA PHE A 29 -2.24 -4.82 15.38
C PHE A 29 -1.06 -3.92 14.99
N THR A 30 0.08 -4.54 14.74
CA THR A 30 1.30 -3.86 14.27
C THR A 30 1.71 -4.29 12.86
N SER A 31 1.08 -5.32 12.31
CA SER A 31 1.30 -5.82 10.96
C SER A 31 -0.03 -5.99 10.25
N LEU A 32 -0.16 -5.41 9.05
CA LEU A 32 -1.33 -5.50 8.20
C LEU A 32 -1.02 -6.33 6.96
N LYS A 33 -1.81 -7.38 6.73
CA LYS A 33 -1.76 -8.15 5.49
C LYS A 33 -3.09 -8.05 4.77
N VAL A 34 -3.04 -7.68 3.49
CA VAL A 34 -4.21 -7.62 2.61
C VAL A 34 -4.09 -8.71 1.56
N SER A 35 -5.11 -9.54 1.45
CA SER A 35 -5.27 -10.59 0.45
C SER A 35 -6.53 -10.35 -0.35
N ASN A 36 -6.63 -10.91 -1.55
CA ASN A 36 -7.71 -10.65 -2.49
C ASN A 36 -7.79 -9.17 -2.95
N ASN A 37 -8.81 -8.80 -3.72
CA ASN A 37 -8.93 -7.46 -4.31
C ASN A 37 -9.68 -6.50 -3.38
N ILE A 38 -9.10 -6.19 -2.22
CA ILE A 38 -9.66 -5.28 -1.23
C ILE A 38 -8.80 -4.02 -1.19
N ASN A 39 -9.38 -2.85 -1.48
CA ASN A 39 -8.71 -1.58 -1.19
C ASN A 39 -8.77 -1.32 0.32
N VAL A 40 -7.64 -0.95 0.90
CA VAL A 40 -7.54 -0.70 2.34
C VAL A 40 -6.90 0.66 2.58
N ILE A 41 -7.48 1.41 3.53
CA ILE A 41 -6.89 2.62 4.09
C ILE A 41 -6.52 2.31 5.54
N TYR A 42 -5.28 2.55 5.91
CA TYR A 42 -4.84 2.50 7.30
C TYR A 42 -4.71 3.92 7.85
N CYS A 43 -5.17 4.11 9.06
CA CYS A 43 -4.93 5.32 9.84
C CYS A 43 -4.49 4.95 11.25
N ALA A 44 -3.43 5.61 11.76
CA ALA A 44 -3.10 5.51 13.18
C ALA A 44 -4.09 6.37 13.97
N ASP A 45 -4.76 5.75 14.93
CA ASP A 45 -5.74 6.38 15.81
C ASP A 45 -5.91 5.53 17.06
N ASP A 46 -5.49 6.07 18.22
CA ASP A 46 -5.52 5.33 19.48
C ASP A 46 -6.95 5.10 20.00
N GLU A 47 -7.89 6.00 19.69
CA GLU A 47 -9.28 5.87 20.13
C GLU A 47 -10.03 4.80 19.35
N LYS A 48 -9.68 4.61 18.07
CA LYS A 48 -10.25 3.61 17.17
C LYS A 48 -9.40 2.35 17.03
N ALA A 49 -8.27 2.27 17.74
CA ALA A 49 -7.33 1.15 17.60
C ALA A 49 -8.02 -0.20 17.74
N GLY A 50 -7.69 -1.12 16.82
CA GLY A 50 -8.31 -2.44 16.76
C GLY A 50 -9.70 -2.47 16.14
N THR A 51 -10.05 -1.47 15.30
CA THR A 51 -11.31 -1.45 14.55
C THR A 51 -11.09 -1.41 13.05
N ALA A 52 -12.10 -1.91 12.31
CA ALA A 52 -12.22 -1.78 10.86
C ALA A 52 -13.58 -1.20 10.51
N GLU A 53 -13.61 -0.23 9.60
CA GLU A 53 -14.82 0.47 9.16
C GLU A 53 -14.99 0.36 7.64
N PHE A 54 -16.22 0.16 7.19
CA PHE A 54 -16.55 0.18 5.76
C PHE A 54 -18.04 0.39 5.53
N ASP A 55 -18.38 1.00 4.40
CA ASP A 55 -19.75 1.21 3.98
C ASP A 55 -20.13 0.18 2.93
N THR A 56 -21.19 -0.58 3.18
CA THR A 56 -21.56 -1.69 2.28
C THR A 56 -23.05 -1.98 2.27
N GLN A 57 -23.48 -2.66 1.24
CA GLN A 57 -24.79 -3.30 1.22
C GLN A 57 -24.79 -4.55 2.12
N GLN A 58 -25.90 -4.86 2.75
CA GLN A 58 -26.01 -5.98 3.70
C GLN A 58 -25.55 -7.32 3.10
N SER A 59 -25.77 -7.53 1.81
CA SER A 59 -25.37 -8.76 1.10
C SER A 59 -23.85 -8.97 1.04
N ILE A 60 -23.06 -7.91 1.14
CA ILE A 60 -21.60 -7.96 1.04
C ILE A 60 -20.92 -7.81 2.42
N ALA A 61 -21.68 -7.41 3.45
CA ALA A 61 -21.13 -7.18 4.79
C ALA A 61 -20.44 -8.43 5.39
N ASN A 62 -20.91 -9.62 5.06
CA ASN A 62 -20.44 -10.88 5.64
C ASN A 62 -19.33 -11.57 4.82
N VAL A 63 -18.86 -10.95 3.72
CA VAL A 63 -17.81 -11.57 2.89
C VAL A 63 -16.41 -11.27 3.37
N PHE A 64 -16.24 -10.30 4.29
CA PHE A 64 -14.94 -9.98 4.86
C PHE A 64 -14.55 -10.94 5.98
N ILE A 65 -13.33 -11.43 5.93
CA ILE A 65 -12.71 -12.20 7.00
C ILE A 65 -11.57 -11.36 7.56
N PHE A 66 -11.69 -10.98 8.82
CA PHE A 66 -10.64 -10.31 9.59
C PHE A 66 -10.04 -11.34 10.54
N ASN A 67 -8.79 -11.67 10.36
CA ASN A 67 -8.07 -12.60 11.23
C ASN A 67 -6.85 -11.90 11.83
N ASN A 68 -6.93 -11.58 13.11
CA ASN A 68 -5.80 -11.06 13.88
C ASN A 68 -5.15 -12.21 14.64
N ASP A 69 -3.90 -12.50 14.38
CA ASP A 69 -3.16 -13.54 15.07
C ASP A 69 -2.66 -13.05 16.45
N ASN A 70 -2.24 -14.00 17.31
CA ASN A 70 -1.72 -13.68 18.64
C ASN A 70 -0.37 -12.91 18.61
N LYS A 71 0.16 -12.59 17.42
CA LYS A 71 1.39 -11.82 17.23
C LYS A 71 1.13 -10.41 16.72
N GLY A 72 -0.15 -9.98 16.70
CA GLY A 72 -0.56 -8.65 16.25
C GLY A 72 -0.52 -8.47 14.72
N LYS A 73 -0.77 -9.54 13.96
CA LYS A 73 -0.89 -9.48 12.50
C LYS A 73 -2.34 -9.61 12.08
N LEU A 74 -2.91 -8.51 11.61
CA LEU A 74 -4.24 -8.49 11.00
C LEU A 74 -4.16 -8.92 9.54
N ASN A 75 -4.84 -10.00 9.18
CA ASN A 75 -5.04 -10.42 7.80
C ASN A 75 -6.48 -10.11 7.37
N ILE A 76 -6.64 -9.36 6.29
CA ILE A 76 -7.93 -9.01 5.69
C ILE A 76 -8.06 -9.77 4.39
N GLN A 77 -9.13 -10.54 4.25
CA GLN A 77 -9.41 -11.33 3.05
C GLN A 77 -10.91 -11.45 2.80
N LEU A 78 -11.29 -11.86 1.59
CA LEU A 78 -12.65 -12.20 1.24
C LEU A 78 -12.89 -13.71 1.43
N ALA A 79 -14.07 -14.08 1.90
CA ALA A 79 -14.52 -15.48 1.93
C ALA A 79 -14.68 -16.05 0.51
N ASP A 80 -15.16 -15.22 -0.42
CA ASP A 80 -15.20 -15.54 -1.84
C ASP A 80 -14.09 -14.78 -2.58
N TYR A 81 -13.06 -15.50 -2.99
CA TYR A 81 -11.92 -14.93 -3.73
C TYR A 81 -12.26 -14.48 -5.17
N ASN A 82 -13.40 -14.92 -5.72
CA ASN A 82 -13.87 -14.51 -7.05
C ASN A 82 -14.67 -13.20 -7.01
N LEU A 83 -14.99 -12.68 -5.83
CA LEU A 83 -15.69 -11.42 -5.70
C LEU A 83 -14.76 -10.26 -6.08
N THR A 84 -15.01 -9.66 -7.25
CA THR A 84 -14.17 -8.57 -7.79
C THR A 84 -14.92 -7.26 -7.94
N LYS A 85 -16.26 -7.27 -7.82
CA LYS A 85 -17.10 -6.08 -8.01
C LYS A 85 -17.88 -5.75 -6.74
N GLY A 86 -18.04 -4.47 -6.48
CA GLY A 86 -18.81 -3.98 -5.34
C GLY A 86 -18.14 -4.18 -3.98
N VAL A 87 -16.84 -4.59 -3.94
CA VAL A 87 -16.08 -4.69 -2.70
C VAL A 87 -15.76 -3.27 -2.22
N PRO A 88 -16.26 -2.87 -1.04
CA PRO A 88 -15.98 -1.55 -0.51
C PRO A 88 -14.52 -1.42 -0.07
N THR A 89 -14.04 -0.17 0.01
CA THR A 89 -12.78 0.14 0.68
C THR A 89 -12.96 -0.04 2.18
N VAL A 90 -12.01 -0.71 2.82
CA VAL A 90 -11.99 -0.93 4.26
C VAL A 90 -10.99 0.02 4.90
N THR A 91 -11.44 0.83 5.87
CA THR A 91 -10.52 1.63 6.71
C THR A 91 -10.23 0.86 7.98
N VAL A 92 -8.95 0.74 8.33
CA VAL A 92 -8.51 0.03 9.55
C VAL A 92 -7.67 0.94 10.42
N TYR A 93 -7.81 0.77 11.72
CA TYR A 93 -7.17 1.61 12.73
C TYR A 93 -6.35 0.76 13.70
N SER A 94 -5.15 1.21 13.99
CA SER A 94 -4.33 0.67 15.09
C SER A 94 -3.51 1.79 15.73
N SER A 95 -2.99 1.54 16.93
CA SER A 95 -2.11 2.47 17.63
C SER A 95 -0.75 2.61 16.93
N MET A 96 -0.26 1.55 16.29
CA MET A 96 1.04 1.52 15.61
C MET A 96 1.06 0.51 14.48
N LEU A 97 1.61 0.90 13.33
CA LEU A 97 1.88 -0.02 12.24
C LEU A 97 3.38 -0.08 11.94
N GLN A 98 3.93 -1.28 11.88
CA GLN A 98 5.35 -1.53 11.58
C GLN A 98 5.54 -2.29 10.26
N GLU A 99 4.52 -3.03 9.82
CA GLU A 99 4.60 -3.80 8.59
C GLU A 99 3.29 -3.76 7.81
N VAL A 100 3.38 -3.58 6.50
CA VAL A 100 2.26 -3.76 5.56
C VAL A 100 2.65 -4.73 4.45
N ILE A 101 1.76 -5.69 4.16
CA ILE A 101 1.92 -6.67 3.09
C ILE A 101 0.69 -6.64 2.22
N ASN A 102 0.84 -6.24 0.97
CA ASN A 102 -0.21 -6.34 -0.04
C ASN A 102 0.05 -7.54 -0.95
N GLN A 103 -0.78 -8.59 -0.83
CA GLN A 103 -0.73 -9.80 -1.67
C GLN A 103 -1.87 -9.83 -2.69
N SER A 104 -2.30 -8.68 -3.15
CA SER A 104 -3.43 -8.54 -4.09
C SER A 104 -3.04 -7.59 -5.22
N ASP A 105 -3.95 -7.37 -6.14
CA ASP A 105 -3.82 -6.36 -7.20
C ASP A 105 -4.48 -5.02 -6.80
N SER A 106 -4.95 -4.89 -5.55
CA SER A 106 -5.60 -3.71 -5.00
C SER A 106 -4.61 -2.66 -4.47
N THR A 107 -5.17 -1.55 -3.97
CA THR A 107 -4.40 -0.46 -3.39
C THR A 107 -4.53 -0.46 -1.86
N VAL A 108 -3.41 -0.32 -1.17
CA VAL A 108 -3.33 -0.08 0.27
C VAL A 108 -2.70 1.29 0.49
N ILE A 109 -3.44 2.18 1.18
CA ILE A 109 -2.98 3.53 1.53
C ILE A 109 -2.70 3.57 3.02
N ILE A 110 -1.55 4.07 3.40
CA ILE A 110 -1.10 4.16 4.79
C ILE A 110 -0.95 5.63 5.15
N ASN A 111 -1.75 6.09 6.10
CA ASN A 111 -1.75 7.46 6.59
C ASN A 111 -1.37 7.54 8.06
N ASN A 112 -0.74 8.64 8.45
CA ASN A 112 -0.49 9.00 9.85
C ASN A 112 0.24 7.92 10.66
N ILE A 113 1.34 7.38 10.11
CA ILE A 113 2.17 6.43 10.86
C ILE A 113 2.91 7.18 11.97
N PRO A 114 2.81 6.75 13.23
CA PRO A 114 3.65 7.28 14.31
C PRO A 114 5.13 7.00 14.04
N ASP A 115 6.00 7.84 14.60
CA ASP A 115 7.44 7.66 14.52
C ASP A 115 7.82 6.24 14.96
N THR A 116 8.52 5.52 14.12
CA THR A 116 8.92 4.14 14.40
C THR A 116 10.36 3.87 13.98
N PRO A 117 11.13 3.08 14.74
CA PRO A 117 12.50 2.77 14.34
C PRO A 117 12.58 1.96 13.05
N LEU A 118 11.56 1.15 12.75
CA LEU A 118 11.55 0.28 11.57
C LEU A 118 10.15 0.21 10.97
N PHE A 119 10.05 0.50 9.68
CA PHE A 119 8.84 0.28 8.89
C PHE A 119 9.12 -0.61 7.68
N LYS A 120 8.23 -1.55 7.40
CA LYS A 120 8.35 -2.49 6.27
C LYS A 120 7.10 -2.45 5.40
N ALA A 121 7.29 -2.29 4.10
CA ALA A 121 6.22 -2.43 3.11
C ALA A 121 6.60 -3.48 2.06
N LYS A 122 5.67 -4.39 1.77
CA LYS A 122 5.88 -5.45 0.80
C LYS A 122 4.69 -5.60 -0.12
N THR A 123 4.92 -5.51 -1.44
CA THR A 123 3.96 -5.95 -2.45
C THR A 123 4.33 -7.34 -2.98
N CYS A 124 3.31 -8.10 -3.31
CA CYS A 124 3.38 -9.30 -4.15
C CYS A 124 2.32 -9.13 -5.24
N ASN A 125 2.56 -9.65 -6.44
CA ASN A 125 1.69 -9.47 -7.60
C ASN A 125 1.72 -8.04 -8.17
N ASN A 126 0.56 -7.43 -8.50
CA ASN A 126 0.50 -6.13 -9.17
C ASN A 126 -0.08 -5.01 -8.26
N GLY A 127 -0.22 -5.31 -6.96
CA GLY A 127 -0.82 -4.37 -6.01
C GLY A 127 0.01 -3.11 -5.77
N THR A 128 -0.66 -2.10 -5.27
CA THR A 128 -0.06 -0.80 -4.93
C THR A 128 -0.06 -0.60 -3.41
N ILE A 129 1.03 -0.06 -2.87
CA ILE A 129 1.10 0.49 -1.51
C ILE A 129 1.52 1.95 -1.63
N ILE A 130 0.76 2.85 -1.01
CA ILE A 130 1.06 4.28 -0.91
C ILE A 130 1.23 4.61 0.57
N ILE A 131 2.35 5.22 0.94
CA ILE A 131 2.70 5.48 2.34
C ILE A 131 3.01 6.96 2.49
N HIS A 132 2.32 7.61 3.43
CA HIS A 132 2.47 9.03 3.70
C HIS A 132 3.07 9.30 5.07
N GLY A 133 4.01 10.23 5.11
CA GLY A 133 4.52 10.83 6.34
C GLY A 133 5.43 9.92 7.17
N LEU A 134 6.26 9.08 6.53
CA LEU A 134 7.23 8.25 7.27
C LEU A 134 8.23 9.11 8.04
N ASN A 135 8.47 8.75 9.30
CA ASN A 135 9.61 9.21 10.09
C ASN A 135 10.23 7.99 10.79
N THR A 136 11.37 7.50 10.25
CA THR A 136 11.92 6.20 10.65
C THR A 136 13.44 6.23 10.70
N ILE A 137 14.04 5.32 11.49
CA ILE A 137 15.47 5.03 11.38
C ILE A 137 15.72 4.15 10.15
N THR A 138 14.85 3.16 9.91
CA THR A 138 14.97 2.26 8.75
C THR A 138 13.63 2.05 8.08
N THR A 139 13.59 2.25 6.77
CA THR A 139 12.45 1.90 5.92
C THR A 139 12.86 0.79 4.94
N GLU A 140 12.14 -0.33 4.96
CA GLU A 140 12.30 -1.41 3.99
C GLU A 140 11.12 -1.45 3.01
N LEU A 141 11.39 -1.21 1.72
CA LEU A 141 10.41 -1.29 0.64
C LEU A 141 10.73 -2.50 -0.24
N LYS A 142 9.81 -3.45 -0.33
CA LYS A 142 10.03 -4.69 -1.08
C LYS A 142 8.92 -4.95 -2.10
N GLU A 143 9.28 -4.96 -3.35
CA GLU A 143 8.49 -5.57 -4.42
C GLU A 143 9.03 -6.99 -4.64
N ALA A 144 8.18 -8.00 -4.38
CA ALA A 144 8.65 -9.39 -4.30
C ALA A 144 8.49 -10.16 -5.61
N THR A 145 7.43 -9.88 -6.37
CA THR A 145 7.13 -10.52 -7.67
C THR A 145 6.10 -9.70 -8.43
N GLY A 146 6.14 -9.70 -9.74
CA GLY A 146 5.11 -9.09 -10.58
C GLY A 146 5.45 -7.68 -11.04
N LYS A 147 4.42 -6.84 -11.08
CA LYS A 147 4.47 -5.43 -11.50
C LYS A 147 4.00 -4.48 -10.39
N GLY A 148 4.18 -4.89 -9.13
CA GLY A 148 3.73 -4.12 -7.97
C GLY A 148 4.33 -2.73 -7.92
N HIS A 149 3.62 -1.82 -7.26
CA HIS A 149 4.03 -0.44 -7.07
C HIS A 149 4.07 -0.08 -5.59
N ILE A 150 5.18 0.52 -5.13
CA ILE A 150 5.29 1.09 -3.78
C ILE A 150 5.66 2.57 -3.95
N GLN A 151 4.88 3.46 -3.34
CA GLN A 151 5.19 4.86 -3.22
C GLN A 151 5.32 5.22 -1.74
N ALA A 152 6.33 6.02 -1.38
CA ALA A 152 6.56 6.46 -0.01
C ALA A 152 7.10 7.89 0.02
N ASP A 153 6.65 8.65 1.02
CA ASP A 153 7.15 9.98 1.34
C ASP A 153 7.53 10.11 2.82
N GLY A 154 8.28 11.17 3.17
CA GLY A 154 8.74 11.45 4.53
C GLY A 154 10.25 11.47 4.68
N VAL A 155 10.76 10.96 5.81
CA VAL A 155 12.20 10.92 6.12
C VAL A 155 12.61 9.57 6.70
N THR A 156 13.82 9.12 6.37
CA THR A 156 14.43 7.92 6.97
C THR A 156 15.96 8.06 6.99
N GLU A 157 16.62 7.48 8.00
CA GLU A 157 18.07 7.42 7.95
C GLU A 157 18.55 6.38 6.93
N ASN A 158 17.93 5.19 6.94
CA ASN A 158 18.32 4.06 6.11
C ASN A 158 17.15 3.60 5.24
N LEU A 159 17.28 3.74 3.92
CA LEU A 159 16.33 3.21 2.94
C LEU A 159 16.86 1.91 2.34
N VAL A 160 16.09 0.84 2.49
CA VAL A 160 16.40 -0.48 1.91
C VAL A 160 15.32 -0.83 0.89
N CYS A 161 15.67 -0.78 -0.39
CA CYS A 161 14.80 -1.18 -1.48
C CYS A 161 15.18 -2.57 -2.00
N LYS A 162 14.19 -3.46 -2.13
CA LYS A 162 14.38 -4.79 -2.74
C LYS A 162 13.33 -4.98 -3.84
N LEU A 163 13.77 -5.12 -5.09
CA LEU A 163 12.88 -5.27 -6.22
C LEU A 163 13.20 -6.56 -6.99
N VAL A 164 12.19 -7.42 -7.14
CA VAL A 164 12.27 -8.67 -7.93
C VAL A 164 11.17 -8.64 -8.98
N GLY A 165 11.55 -8.54 -10.26
CA GLY A 165 10.58 -8.49 -11.36
C GLY A 165 10.63 -7.19 -12.15
N THR A 166 9.48 -6.66 -12.51
CA THR A 166 9.31 -5.49 -13.39
C THR A 166 8.55 -4.33 -12.71
N GLY A 167 8.31 -4.44 -11.41
CA GLY A 167 7.59 -3.44 -10.62
C GLY A 167 8.36 -2.14 -10.41
N VAL A 168 7.78 -1.26 -9.61
CA VAL A 168 8.32 0.09 -9.36
C VAL A 168 8.30 0.39 -7.86
N ILE A 169 9.43 0.87 -7.33
CA ILE A 169 9.53 1.49 -6.02
C ILE A 169 9.81 2.97 -6.22
N ARG A 170 8.90 3.85 -5.77
CA ARG A 170 9.00 5.30 -5.91
C ARG A 170 9.14 5.97 -4.54
N ALA A 171 10.33 6.35 -4.20
CA ALA A 171 10.71 6.99 -2.94
C ALA A 171 11.47 8.31 -3.20
N LEU A 172 11.02 9.09 -4.21
CA LEU A 172 11.61 10.40 -4.51
C LEU A 172 11.29 11.44 -3.44
N ASP A 173 10.12 11.28 -2.81
CA ASP A 173 9.64 12.17 -1.76
C ASP A 173 9.98 11.65 -0.35
N LEU A 174 10.72 10.53 -0.25
CA LEU A 174 11.29 9.97 0.97
C LEU A 174 12.76 10.34 1.07
N ALA A 175 13.08 11.34 1.89
CA ALA A 175 14.45 11.80 2.12
C ALA A 175 15.25 10.75 2.91
N ALA A 176 16.29 10.18 2.31
CA ALA A 176 17.09 9.11 2.92
C ALA A 176 18.58 9.45 2.95
N LYS A 177 19.25 9.15 4.08
CA LYS A 177 20.69 9.36 4.21
C LYS A 177 21.47 8.21 3.55
N GLU A 178 21.27 6.99 4.03
CA GLU A 178 21.91 5.79 3.46
C GLU A 178 20.89 5.02 2.61
N ILE A 179 21.28 4.64 1.39
CA ILE A 179 20.38 3.95 0.46
C ILE A 179 21.00 2.64 0.00
N SER A 180 20.27 1.54 0.16
CA SER A 180 20.66 0.23 -0.31
C SER A 180 19.59 -0.37 -1.23
N CYS A 181 19.90 -0.49 -2.51
CA CYS A 181 19.03 -1.07 -3.52
C CYS A 181 19.51 -2.46 -3.90
N THR A 182 18.64 -3.47 -3.78
CA THR A 182 18.86 -4.80 -4.32
C THR A 182 17.85 -5.08 -5.43
N MET A 183 18.33 -5.46 -6.61
CA MET A 183 17.46 -5.59 -7.78
C MET A 183 17.71 -6.90 -8.51
N SER A 184 16.62 -7.57 -8.89
CA SER A 184 16.62 -8.77 -9.71
C SER A 184 15.51 -8.66 -10.76
N GLY A 185 15.87 -8.24 -11.99
CA GLY A 185 14.90 -8.03 -13.06
C GLY A 185 15.12 -6.75 -13.84
N SER A 186 14.05 -6.17 -14.38
CA SER A 186 14.06 -4.98 -15.24
C SER A 186 13.21 -3.80 -14.74
N GLY A 187 12.75 -3.86 -13.49
CA GLY A 187 11.95 -2.79 -12.88
C GLY A 187 12.74 -1.52 -12.57
N HIS A 188 12.10 -0.59 -11.88
CA HIS A 188 12.66 0.72 -11.56
C HIS A 188 12.57 1.03 -10.07
N ILE A 189 13.64 1.57 -9.51
CA ILE A 189 13.66 2.16 -8.17
C ILE A 189 13.97 3.65 -8.33
N TYR A 190 13.17 4.50 -7.68
CA TYR A 190 13.40 5.94 -7.59
C TYR A 190 13.65 6.30 -6.13
N CYS A 191 14.71 7.06 -5.83
CA CYS A 191 15.07 7.42 -4.47
C CYS A 191 15.67 8.81 -4.38
N HIS A 192 15.63 9.41 -3.17
CA HIS A 192 16.23 10.72 -2.88
C HIS A 192 17.29 10.60 -1.80
N SER A 193 18.53 11.02 -2.14
CA SER A 193 19.67 10.97 -1.22
C SER A 193 19.94 12.34 -0.59
N THR A 194 20.07 12.37 0.73
CA THR A 194 20.43 13.55 1.50
C THR A 194 21.93 13.65 1.82
N GLY A 195 22.80 12.80 1.21
CA GLY A 195 24.25 12.95 1.32
C GLY A 195 25.03 11.70 1.68
N GLY A 196 24.39 10.59 2.07
CA GLY A 196 25.06 9.34 2.41
C GLY A 196 25.42 8.47 1.21
N GLU A 197 25.71 7.20 1.45
CA GLU A 197 26.12 6.27 0.40
C GLU A 197 24.90 5.65 -0.31
N LEU A 198 24.94 5.58 -1.66
CA LEU A 198 24.00 4.82 -2.48
C LEU A 198 24.65 3.53 -2.96
N LYS A 199 24.12 2.40 -2.50
CA LYS A 199 24.55 1.05 -2.91
C LYS A 199 23.52 0.42 -3.82
N LEU A 200 23.96 -0.05 -4.99
CA LEU A 200 23.16 -0.87 -5.90
C LEU A 200 23.81 -2.23 -6.08
N LYS A 201 23.08 -3.30 -5.84
CA LYS A 201 23.54 -4.67 -6.14
C LYS A 201 22.45 -5.47 -6.82
N GLY A 202 22.84 -6.48 -7.61
CA GLY A 202 21.89 -7.41 -8.22
C GLY A 202 22.23 -7.80 -9.64
N PHE A 203 21.20 -8.28 -10.37
CA PHE A 203 21.32 -8.72 -11.75
C PHE A 203 20.11 -8.32 -12.57
N GLY A 204 20.30 -8.20 -13.91
CA GLY A 204 19.25 -7.83 -14.86
C GLY A 204 19.51 -6.52 -15.58
N SER A 205 18.46 -5.86 -16.03
CA SER A 205 18.51 -4.61 -16.81
C SER A 205 17.78 -3.43 -16.16
N GLY A 206 17.32 -3.58 -14.92
CA GLY A 206 16.61 -2.54 -14.17
C GLY A 206 17.46 -1.29 -13.92
N LYS A 207 16.81 -0.24 -13.44
CA LYS A 207 17.45 1.05 -13.20
C LYS A 207 17.10 1.59 -11.82
N VAL A 208 18.10 2.16 -11.14
CA VAL A 208 17.90 3.00 -9.97
C VAL A 208 18.06 4.44 -10.41
N HIS A 209 17.01 5.25 -10.23
CA HIS A 209 16.99 6.67 -10.51
C HIS A 209 17.11 7.40 -9.17
N TYR A 210 18.06 8.30 -9.03
CA TYR A 210 18.26 9.04 -7.79
C TYR A 210 18.22 10.54 -7.99
N THR A 211 17.70 11.24 -7.00
CA THR A 211 17.83 12.70 -6.82
C THR A 211 18.72 12.99 -5.61
N GLY A 212 19.08 14.26 -5.43
CA GLY A 212 19.98 14.67 -4.36
C GLY A 212 21.45 14.39 -4.67
N THR A 213 22.28 14.42 -3.63
CA THR A 213 23.75 14.39 -3.77
C THR A 213 24.36 13.27 -2.93
N PRO A 214 24.28 12.00 -3.37
CA PRO A 214 24.95 10.93 -2.63
C PRO A 214 26.47 11.17 -2.58
N SER A 215 27.07 10.98 -1.40
CA SER A 215 28.51 11.16 -1.20
C SER A 215 29.33 10.11 -1.95
N LYS A 216 28.75 8.95 -2.18
CA LYS A 216 29.35 7.83 -2.90
C LYS A 216 28.31 6.95 -3.53
N ILE A 217 28.58 6.47 -4.75
CA ILE A 217 27.74 5.49 -5.44
C ILE A 217 28.55 4.22 -5.65
N LYS A 218 28.07 3.08 -5.10
CA LYS A 218 28.66 1.77 -5.27
C LYS A 218 27.72 0.87 -6.07
N VAL A 219 28.18 0.34 -7.19
CA VAL A 219 27.41 -0.57 -8.04
C VAL A 219 28.11 -1.92 -8.15
N LYS A 220 27.48 -3.00 -7.62
CA LYS A 220 27.92 -4.39 -7.80
C LYS A 220 26.85 -5.13 -8.59
N LYS A 221 27.12 -5.48 -9.84
CA LYS A 221 26.09 -6.00 -10.76
C LYS A 221 26.57 -7.13 -11.64
N LEU A 222 25.59 -7.97 -12.06
CA LEU A 222 25.64 -8.82 -13.23
C LEU A 222 24.60 -8.31 -14.22
N GLY A 223 24.96 -8.12 -15.49
CA GLY A 223 24.08 -7.52 -16.51
C GLY A 223 24.20 -6.00 -16.63
N THR A 224 23.12 -5.35 -17.01
CA THR A 224 23.10 -3.92 -17.41
C THR A 224 22.48 -2.97 -16.39
N LEU A 225 22.34 -3.39 -15.12
CA LEU A 225 21.83 -2.52 -14.03
C LEU A 225 22.60 -1.20 -13.98
N LYS A 226 21.89 -0.10 -13.76
CA LYS A 226 22.48 1.25 -13.70
C LYS A 226 21.88 2.06 -12.53
N ALA A 227 22.72 2.87 -11.91
CA ALA A 227 22.28 4.01 -11.09
C ALA A 227 22.44 5.29 -11.92
N LEU A 228 21.37 6.05 -12.09
CA LEU A 228 21.29 7.21 -12.97
C LEU A 228 20.69 8.41 -12.21
N PRO A 229 21.24 9.62 -12.38
CA PRO A 229 20.59 10.82 -11.89
C PRO A 229 19.19 10.93 -12.51
N TYR A 230 18.20 11.25 -11.68
CA TYR A 230 16.83 11.50 -12.14
C TYR A 230 16.67 12.99 -12.44
N GLN A 231 16.55 13.32 -13.72
CA GLN A 231 16.13 14.65 -14.15
C GLN A 231 14.62 14.58 -14.31
N GLY A 232 13.88 15.06 -13.31
CA GLY A 232 12.43 15.11 -13.38
C GLY A 232 11.99 15.77 -14.67
N GLY A 233 11.23 15.09 -15.49
CA GLY A 233 10.53 15.74 -16.61
C GLY A 233 9.58 16.79 -16.03
N LYS A 234 9.66 18.03 -16.58
CA LYS A 234 8.67 19.09 -16.36
C LYS A 234 7.32 18.67 -16.87
#